data_9d3dfe2669f24203e7cd21a124b4587a
#
_entry.id   9d3dfe2669f24203e7cd21a124b4587a
#
_cell.length_a   1.000
_cell.length_b   1.000
_cell.length_c   1.000
_cell.angle_alpha   90.00
_cell.angle_beta   90.00
_cell.angle_gamma   90.00
#
_symmetry.space_group_name_H-M   'P 1'
#
loop_
_entity.id
_entity.type
_entity.pdbx_description
1 polymer ?
#
loop_
_entity_poly.entity_id
_entity_poly.type
_entity_poly.pdbx_seq_one_letter_code
_entity_poly.pdbx_strand_id
1 'polypeptide(L)'
;MPEGVEIKIEGMDELIKKLDDLDDLQKLRPAMMAGALHIKGKIAKYPPSSIANSEMNPTGRWYERGFGTKTATGREYPTSETLGKKWTVANRDKGLTKVIGNNVSYGPYVQSAEKQAKIHEQRGWKTDQQVADEEADTVLKSVKREVDKILEGK
;
A
#
# COMPACT_ATOMS: atom_id res chain seq x y z
N MET A 1 18.38 6.65 -8.54
CA MET A 1 17.42 6.12 -7.58
C MET A 1 16.16 5.77 -8.35
N PRO A 2 15.66 4.55 -8.25
CA PRO A 2 14.35 4.29 -8.82
C PRO A 2 13.33 5.15 -8.07
N GLU A 3 12.55 5.93 -8.79
CA GLU A 3 11.41 6.68 -8.25
C GLU A 3 10.33 5.67 -7.84
N GLY A 4 10.39 5.22 -6.58
CA GLY A 4 9.41 4.33 -6.00
C GLY A 4 8.35 5.11 -5.23
N VAL A 5 7.20 4.49 -5.01
CA VAL A 5 6.18 4.98 -4.07
C VAL A 5 6.58 4.49 -2.68
N GLU A 6 6.73 5.41 -1.72
CA GLU A 6 7.09 5.11 -0.34
C GLU A 6 6.02 5.65 0.61
N ILE A 7 5.56 4.81 1.54
CA ILE A 7 4.63 5.20 2.60
C ILE A 7 5.37 5.16 3.93
N LYS A 8 5.36 6.28 4.66
CA LYS A 8 5.86 6.41 6.01
C LYS A 8 4.72 6.78 6.95
N ILE A 9 4.56 6.07 8.06
CA ILE A 9 3.58 6.39 9.09
C ILE A 9 4.28 7.23 10.16
N GLU A 10 3.76 8.42 10.39
CA GLU A 10 4.22 9.32 11.45
C GLU A 10 3.47 9.05 12.76
N GLY A 11 4.03 9.50 13.88
CA GLY A 11 3.44 9.33 15.22
C GLY A 11 3.92 8.08 15.97
N MET A 12 4.70 7.22 15.34
CA MET A 12 5.30 6.05 16.01
C MET A 12 6.43 6.42 16.96
N ASP A 13 7.13 7.51 16.69
CA ASP A 13 8.28 7.95 17.50
C ASP A 13 7.90 8.23 18.96
N GLU A 14 6.72 8.79 19.21
CA GLU A 14 6.24 9.05 20.56
C GLU A 14 5.91 7.76 21.33
N LEU A 15 5.42 6.74 20.63
CA LEU A 15 5.14 5.44 21.24
C LEU A 15 6.44 4.69 21.54
N ILE A 16 7.41 4.77 20.64
CA ILE A 16 8.72 4.12 20.77
C ILE A 16 9.51 4.73 21.93
N LYS A 17 9.42 6.06 22.16
CA LYS A 17 10.08 6.74 23.30
C LYS A 17 9.61 6.27 24.68
N LYS A 18 8.44 5.62 24.77
CA LYS A 18 7.94 5.03 26.02
C LYS A 18 8.60 3.68 26.36
N LEU A 19 9.33 3.11 25.42
CA LEU A 19 10.01 1.83 25.56
C LEU A 19 11.50 2.10 25.84
N ASP A 20 11.92 2.01 27.10
CA ASP A 20 13.29 2.33 27.53
C ASP A 20 14.28 1.20 27.28
N ASP A 21 13.81 -0.02 26.94
CA ASP A 21 14.63 -1.22 26.84
C ASP A 21 14.73 -1.74 25.40
N LEU A 22 15.92 -2.18 25.01
CA LEU A 22 16.18 -2.77 23.69
C LEU A 22 15.35 -4.04 23.45
N ASP A 23 15.10 -4.82 24.49
CA ASP A 23 14.26 -6.03 24.42
C ASP A 23 12.79 -5.69 24.13
N ASP A 24 12.28 -4.63 24.71
CA ASP A 24 10.91 -4.15 24.46
C ASP A 24 10.74 -3.66 23.02
N LEU A 25 11.75 -2.96 22.50
CA LEU A 25 11.76 -2.57 21.08
C LEU A 25 11.76 -3.77 20.14
N GLN A 26 12.45 -4.86 20.52
CA GLN A 26 12.43 -6.09 19.73
C GLN A 26 11.05 -6.76 19.74
N LYS A 27 10.36 -6.75 20.88
CA LYS A 27 8.98 -7.26 21.00
C LYS A 27 7.98 -6.48 20.14
N LEU A 28 8.26 -5.21 19.86
CA LEU A 28 7.40 -4.35 19.02
C LEU A 28 7.52 -4.66 17.51
N ARG A 29 8.64 -5.23 17.06
CA ARG A 29 8.88 -5.49 15.63
C ARG A 29 7.78 -6.27 14.91
N PRO A 30 7.19 -7.33 15.51
CA PRO A 30 6.08 -8.05 14.87
C PRO A 30 4.86 -7.17 14.64
N ALA A 31 4.51 -6.30 15.59
CA ALA A 31 3.39 -5.36 15.44
C ALA A 31 3.64 -4.33 14.33
N MET A 32 4.87 -3.83 14.25
CA MET A 32 5.31 -2.94 13.16
C MET A 32 5.21 -3.62 11.80
N MET A 33 5.63 -4.88 11.70
CA MET A 33 5.52 -5.65 10.47
C MET A 33 4.06 -5.91 10.10
N ALA A 34 3.21 -6.25 11.06
CA ALA A 34 1.79 -6.45 10.83
C ALA A 34 1.11 -5.17 10.29
N GLY A 35 1.45 -4.01 10.85
CA GLY A 35 0.99 -2.71 10.36
C GLY A 35 1.43 -2.42 8.93
N ALA A 36 2.70 -2.68 8.61
CA ALA A 36 3.23 -2.50 7.26
C ALA A 36 2.58 -3.45 6.24
N LEU A 37 2.35 -4.70 6.62
CA LEU A 37 1.64 -5.67 5.77
C LEU A 37 0.18 -5.30 5.56
N HIS A 38 -0.48 -4.72 6.56
CA HIS A 38 -1.83 -4.18 6.44
C HIS A 38 -1.89 -3.08 5.37
N ILE A 39 -1.02 -2.07 5.45
CA ILE A 39 -0.94 -0.98 4.46
C ILE A 39 -0.59 -1.52 3.09
N LYS A 40 0.42 -2.41 3.00
CA LYS A 40 0.76 -3.10 1.75
C LYS A 40 -0.46 -3.78 1.13
N GLY A 41 -1.25 -4.48 1.93
CA GLY A 41 -2.47 -5.14 1.48
C GLY A 41 -3.53 -4.16 0.96
N LYS A 42 -3.58 -2.96 1.51
CA LYS A 42 -4.52 -1.92 1.06
C LYS A 42 -4.08 -1.25 -0.24
N ILE A 43 -2.81 -0.84 -0.34
CA ILE A 43 -2.30 -0.17 -1.53
C ILE A 43 -2.17 -1.10 -2.73
N ALA A 44 -1.97 -2.39 -2.50
CA ALA A 44 -1.91 -3.40 -3.56
C ALA A 44 -3.27 -3.72 -4.18
N LYS A 45 -4.38 -3.24 -3.60
CA LYS A 45 -5.72 -3.48 -4.14
C LYS A 45 -5.97 -2.66 -5.39
N TYR A 46 -6.52 -3.33 -6.39
CA TYR A 46 -7.02 -2.69 -7.59
C TYR A 46 -8.40 -2.06 -7.32
N PRO A 47 -8.72 -0.94 -7.96
CA PRO A 47 -10.05 -0.38 -7.87
C PRO A 47 -11.09 -1.34 -8.46
N PRO A 48 -12.36 -1.26 -8.04
CA PRO A 48 -13.44 -2.03 -8.65
C PRO A 48 -13.58 -1.65 -10.13
N SER A 49 -14.06 -2.59 -10.95
CA SER A 49 -14.37 -2.33 -12.34
C SER A 49 -15.40 -1.21 -12.45
N SER A 50 -15.11 -0.18 -13.23
CA SER A 50 -16.08 0.87 -13.54
C SER A 50 -16.98 0.42 -14.70
N ILE A 51 -18.17 1.01 -14.82
CA ILE A 51 -19.08 0.78 -15.94
C ILE A 51 -18.39 1.09 -17.28
N ALA A 52 -17.50 2.08 -17.32
CA ALA A 52 -16.70 2.41 -18.49
C ALA A 52 -15.70 1.31 -18.90
N ASN A 53 -15.39 0.39 -18.00
CA ASN A 53 -14.47 -0.74 -18.19
C ASN A 53 -15.21 -2.09 -18.25
N SER A 54 -16.51 -2.10 -18.46
CA SER A 54 -17.32 -3.31 -18.53
C SER A 54 -17.66 -3.67 -19.97
N GLU A 55 -18.07 -4.92 -20.17
CA GLU A 55 -18.60 -5.41 -21.48
C GLU A 55 -19.82 -4.63 -21.98
N MET A 56 -20.47 -3.89 -21.08
CA MET A 56 -21.63 -3.03 -21.43
C MET A 56 -21.26 -1.77 -22.20
N ASN A 57 -19.95 -1.48 -22.37
CA ASN A 57 -19.48 -0.37 -23.19
C ASN A 57 -18.81 -0.88 -24.47
N PRO A 58 -19.57 -1.15 -25.56
CA PRO A 58 -19.06 -1.79 -26.76
C PRO A 58 -18.06 -0.94 -27.57
N THR A 59 -17.98 0.37 -27.30
CA THR A 59 -17.09 1.30 -28.01
C THR A 59 -15.81 1.63 -27.22
N GLY A 60 -15.72 1.21 -25.95
CA GLY A 60 -14.58 1.47 -25.07
C GLY A 60 -13.62 0.32 -24.99
N ARG A 61 -12.39 0.63 -24.64
CA ARG A 61 -11.46 -0.37 -24.10
C ARG A 61 -11.93 -0.72 -22.71
N TRP A 62 -12.22 -1.98 -22.47
CA TRP A 62 -12.54 -2.44 -21.14
C TRP A 62 -11.40 -3.32 -20.59
N TYR A 63 -11.21 -3.22 -19.31
CA TYR A 63 -10.24 -3.96 -18.54
C TYR A 63 -10.97 -4.75 -17.47
N GLU A 64 -10.82 -6.05 -17.53
CA GLU A 64 -11.35 -6.93 -16.52
C GLU A 64 -10.20 -7.53 -15.72
N ARG A 65 -10.26 -7.37 -14.42
CA ARG A 65 -9.21 -7.81 -13.52
C ARG A 65 -9.02 -9.33 -13.63
N GLY A 66 -7.78 -9.75 -13.88
CA GLY A 66 -7.44 -11.17 -14.05
C GLY A 66 -7.70 -11.77 -15.43
N PHE A 67 -8.47 -11.09 -16.28
CA PHE A 67 -8.84 -11.59 -17.62
C PHE A 67 -8.15 -10.84 -18.76
N GLY A 68 -7.56 -9.69 -18.46
CA GLY A 68 -6.84 -8.91 -19.44
C GLY A 68 -7.62 -7.74 -20.01
N THR A 69 -7.07 -7.16 -21.06
CA THR A 69 -7.68 -6.06 -21.80
C THR A 69 -8.10 -6.56 -23.16
N LYS A 70 -9.36 -6.41 -23.52
CA LYS A 70 -9.83 -6.64 -24.89
C LYS A 70 -9.72 -5.37 -25.72
N THR A 71 -9.20 -5.49 -26.92
CA THR A 71 -9.22 -4.42 -27.91
C THR A 71 -10.51 -4.48 -28.72
N ALA A 72 -10.82 -3.40 -29.46
CA ALA A 72 -11.96 -3.37 -30.38
C ALA A 72 -11.93 -4.49 -31.43
N THR A 73 -10.75 -5.09 -31.69
CA THR A 73 -10.55 -6.23 -32.58
C THR A 73 -10.68 -7.59 -31.88
N GLY A 74 -11.07 -7.60 -30.62
CA GLY A 74 -11.24 -8.84 -29.82
C GLY A 74 -9.94 -9.49 -29.35
N ARG A 75 -8.77 -8.87 -29.61
CA ARG A 75 -7.50 -9.39 -29.14
C ARG A 75 -7.37 -9.19 -27.63
N GLU A 76 -7.12 -10.27 -26.92
CA GLU A 76 -6.93 -10.27 -25.47
C GLU A 76 -5.46 -10.07 -25.11
N TYR A 77 -5.19 -9.19 -24.15
CA TYR A 77 -3.89 -9.05 -23.51
C TYR A 77 -4.06 -9.45 -22.04
N PRO A 78 -3.44 -10.53 -21.57
CA PRO A 78 -3.52 -10.91 -20.17
C PRO A 78 -2.93 -9.81 -19.30
N THR A 79 -3.63 -9.47 -18.22
CA THR A 79 -3.10 -8.54 -17.22
C THR A 79 -2.09 -9.26 -16.35
N SER A 80 -0.94 -8.66 -16.18
CA SER A 80 0.11 -9.21 -15.33
C SER A 80 -0.16 -9.01 -13.84
N GLU A 81 -1.03 -8.06 -13.47
CA GLU A 81 -1.22 -7.57 -12.09
C GLU A 81 0.13 -7.23 -11.41
N THR A 82 1.11 -6.83 -12.19
CA THR A 82 2.49 -6.62 -11.75
C THR A 82 2.56 -5.57 -10.66
N LEU A 83 1.80 -4.47 -10.79
CA LEU A 83 1.82 -3.39 -9.81
C LEU A 83 1.45 -3.88 -8.41
N GLY A 84 0.34 -4.60 -8.26
CA GLY A 84 -0.08 -5.12 -6.97
C GLY A 84 0.88 -6.16 -6.38
N LYS A 85 1.48 -6.99 -7.22
CA LYS A 85 2.41 -8.05 -6.81
C LYS A 85 3.79 -7.54 -6.40
N LYS A 86 4.18 -6.37 -6.89
CA LYS A 86 5.53 -5.79 -6.70
C LYS A 86 5.66 -4.86 -5.49
N TRP A 87 4.61 -4.68 -4.71
CA TRP A 87 4.72 -4.02 -3.42
C TRP A 87 5.55 -4.85 -2.45
N THR A 88 6.55 -4.23 -1.83
CA THR A 88 7.46 -4.85 -0.88
C THR A 88 7.49 -4.08 0.43
N VAL A 89 7.94 -4.75 1.49
CA VAL A 89 8.22 -4.13 2.79
C VAL A 89 9.70 -4.34 3.10
N ALA A 90 10.41 -3.27 3.34
CA ALA A 90 11.79 -3.27 3.78
C ALA A 90 11.91 -2.82 5.23
N ASN A 91 12.90 -3.34 5.94
CA ASN A 91 13.23 -2.92 7.31
C ASN A 91 14.34 -1.89 7.27
N ARG A 92 14.18 -0.83 8.08
CA ARG A 92 15.24 0.12 8.44
C ARG A 92 15.32 0.25 9.96
N ASP A 93 16.34 0.93 10.44
CA ASP A 93 16.52 1.23 11.87
C ASP A 93 16.35 0.00 12.78
N LYS A 94 17.07 -1.06 12.46
CA LYS A 94 16.99 -2.35 13.17
C LYS A 94 15.59 -2.96 13.21
N GLY A 95 14.76 -2.66 12.25
CA GLY A 95 13.39 -3.17 12.11
C GLY A 95 12.31 -2.33 12.81
N LEU A 96 12.65 -1.17 13.32
CA LEU A 96 11.69 -0.23 13.92
C LEU A 96 11.04 0.68 12.86
N THR A 97 11.67 0.85 11.72
CA THR A 97 11.08 1.55 10.57
C THR A 97 10.75 0.55 9.47
N LYS A 98 9.55 0.62 8.96
CA LYS A 98 9.08 -0.17 7.81
C LYS A 98 8.87 0.75 6.62
N VAL A 99 9.50 0.41 5.51
CA VAL A 99 9.33 1.11 4.25
C VAL A 99 8.54 0.22 3.31
N ILE A 100 7.41 0.73 2.83
CA ILE A 100 6.55 0.05 1.87
C ILE A 100 6.81 0.68 0.51
N GLY A 101 7.29 -0.08 -0.44
CA GLY A 101 7.72 0.45 -1.72
C GLY A 101 7.34 -0.44 -2.90
N ASN A 102 7.34 0.17 -4.08
CA ASN A 102 7.10 -0.49 -5.35
C ASN A 102 8.09 0.04 -6.39
N ASN A 103 8.78 -0.86 -7.08
CA ASN A 103 9.80 -0.51 -8.07
C ASN A 103 9.33 -0.61 -9.53
N VAL A 104 8.03 -0.74 -9.76
CA VAL A 104 7.48 -0.74 -11.11
C VAL A 104 7.57 0.67 -11.69
N SER A 105 8.19 0.82 -12.86
CA SER A 105 8.47 2.11 -13.48
C SER A 105 7.24 2.99 -13.73
N TYR A 106 6.10 2.40 -13.99
CA TYR A 106 4.83 3.13 -14.15
C TYR A 106 4.06 3.31 -12.82
N GLY A 107 4.51 2.71 -11.73
CA GLY A 107 3.86 2.78 -10.41
C GLY A 107 3.55 4.20 -9.94
N PRO A 108 4.49 5.16 -10.04
CA PRO A 108 4.23 6.53 -9.65
C PRO A 108 3.07 7.19 -10.40
N TYR A 109 2.93 6.92 -11.69
CA TYR A 109 1.83 7.47 -12.50
C TYR A 109 0.45 6.86 -12.15
N VAL A 110 0.43 5.74 -11.44
CA VAL A 110 -0.80 5.09 -11.00
C VAL A 110 -1.14 5.46 -9.56
N GLN A 111 -0.18 5.46 -8.64
CA GLN A 111 -0.44 5.53 -7.20
C GLN A 111 0.38 6.56 -6.41
N SER A 112 1.22 7.38 -7.03
CA SER A 112 1.88 8.48 -6.30
C SER A 112 0.98 9.70 -6.19
N ALA A 113 0.85 10.29 -5.02
CA ALA A 113 0.09 11.52 -4.82
C ALA A 113 0.62 12.69 -5.67
N GLU A 114 1.92 12.72 -5.93
CA GLU A 114 2.56 13.80 -6.70
C GLU A 114 2.47 13.60 -8.22
N LYS A 115 2.43 12.35 -8.69
CA LYS A 115 2.62 12.00 -10.12
C LYS A 115 1.46 11.23 -10.73
N GLN A 116 0.39 10.97 -9.98
CA GLN A 116 -0.74 10.19 -10.47
C GLN A 116 -1.34 10.83 -11.73
N ALA A 117 -1.46 10.04 -12.78
CA ALA A 117 -2.13 10.48 -13.99
C ALA A 117 -3.65 10.54 -13.76
N LYS A 118 -4.29 11.60 -14.26
CA LYS A 118 -5.73 11.86 -14.08
C LYS A 118 -6.64 10.69 -14.47
N ILE A 119 -6.24 9.90 -15.46
CA ILE A 119 -7.00 8.71 -15.86
C ILE A 119 -7.04 7.63 -14.77
N HIS A 120 -5.98 7.52 -13.96
CA HIS A 120 -5.94 6.55 -12.87
C HIS A 120 -6.73 7.04 -11.66
N GLU A 121 -6.69 8.33 -11.36
CA GLU A 121 -7.58 8.96 -10.39
C GLU A 121 -9.06 8.71 -10.75
N GLN A 122 -9.45 8.99 -11.97
CA GLN A 122 -10.83 8.77 -12.48
C GLN A 122 -11.26 7.30 -12.42
N ARG A 123 -10.33 6.37 -12.49
CA ARG A 123 -10.59 4.93 -12.36
C ARG A 123 -10.64 4.44 -10.91
N GLY A 124 -10.45 5.34 -9.94
CA GLY A 124 -10.54 5.03 -8.52
C GLY A 124 -9.27 4.41 -7.91
N TRP A 125 -8.11 4.59 -8.57
CA TRP A 125 -6.84 4.21 -7.97
C TRP A 125 -6.53 5.14 -6.80
N LYS A 126 -6.33 4.57 -5.63
CA LYS A 126 -5.88 5.33 -4.47
C LYS A 126 -4.39 5.61 -4.55
N THR A 127 -4.01 6.82 -4.13
CA THR A 127 -2.61 7.19 -3.99
C THR A 127 -2.01 6.63 -2.71
N ASP A 128 -0.68 6.63 -2.64
CA ASP A 128 0.09 6.30 -1.45
C ASP A 128 -0.34 7.15 -0.25
N GLN A 129 -0.49 8.46 -0.44
CA GLN A 129 -0.95 9.37 0.61
C GLN A 129 -2.36 9.05 1.09
N GLN A 130 -3.30 8.82 0.17
CA GLN A 130 -4.67 8.46 0.54
C GLN A 130 -4.74 7.18 1.36
N VAL A 131 -3.99 6.16 0.98
CA VAL A 131 -3.95 4.90 1.73
C VAL A 131 -3.29 5.11 3.10
N ALA A 132 -2.21 5.89 3.17
CA ALA A 132 -1.54 6.21 4.42
C ALA A 132 -2.50 6.92 5.39
N ASP A 133 -3.20 7.95 4.93
CA ASP A 133 -4.13 8.75 5.74
C ASP A 133 -5.32 7.90 6.23
N GLU A 134 -5.90 7.08 5.35
CA GLU A 134 -7.04 6.23 5.70
C GLU A 134 -6.70 5.14 6.74
N GLU A 135 -5.50 4.59 6.68
CA GLU A 135 -5.12 3.43 7.49
C GLU A 135 -4.23 3.78 8.69
N ALA A 136 -3.75 5.02 8.80
CA ALA A 136 -2.84 5.47 9.86
C ALA A 136 -3.41 5.18 11.26
N ASP A 137 -4.65 5.56 11.52
CA ASP A 137 -5.30 5.36 12.81
C ASP A 137 -5.43 3.88 13.18
N THR A 138 -5.74 3.04 12.20
CA THR A 138 -5.87 1.58 12.39
C THR A 138 -4.54 0.98 12.81
N VAL A 139 -3.48 1.38 12.12
CA VAL A 139 -2.12 0.89 12.41
C VAL A 139 -1.64 1.41 13.76
N LEU A 140 -1.81 2.72 14.04
CA LEU A 140 -1.41 3.32 15.31
C LEU A 140 -2.12 2.68 16.50
N LYS A 141 -3.43 2.44 16.42
CA LYS A 141 -4.19 1.75 17.47
C LYS A 141 -3.68 0.33 17.71
N SER A 142 -3.34 -0.38 16.64
CA SER A 142 -2.80 -1.74 16.74
C SER A 142 -1.43 -1.76 17.42
N VAL A 143 -0.53 -0.86 17.01
CA VAL A 143 0.80 -0.76 17.61
C VAL A 143 0.72 -0.27 19.06
N LYS A 144 -0.12 0.73 19.35
CA LYS A 144 -0.33 1.21 20.72
C LYS A 144 -0.76 0.09 21.65
N ARG A 145 -1.70 -0.74 21.23
CA ARG A 145 -2.15 -1.90 22.02
C ARG A 145 -1.00 -2.86 22.35
N GLU A 146 -0.07 -3.09 21.43
CA GLU A 146 1.09 -3.93 21.71
C GLU A 146 2.11 -3.25 22.63
N VAL A 147 2.30 -1.93 22.50
CA VAL A 147 3.12 -1.16 23.46
C VAL A 147 2.54 -1.25 24.87
N ASP A 148 1.23 -1.06 25.02
CA ASP A 148 0.55 -1.13 26.32
C ASP A 148 0.74 -2.52 26.97
N LYS A 149 0.60 -3.61 26.18
CA LYS A 149 0.86 -4.98 26.68
C LYS A 149 2.31 -5.18 27.14
N ILE A 150 3.28 -4.65 26.41
CA ILE A 150 4.71 -4.74 26.79
C ILE A 150 4.95 -4.00 28.10
N LEU A 151 4.35 -2.82 28.28
CA LEU A 151 4.49 -2.04 29.50
C LEU A 151 3.76 -2.66 30.70
N GLU A 152 2.60 -3.29 30.49
CA GLU A 152 1.85 -4.01 31.54
C GLU A 152 2.55 -5.31 31.98
N GLY A 153 3.36 -5.90 31.12
CA GLY A 153 4.15 -7.11 31.42
C GLY A 153 5.43 -6.87 32.22
N LYS A 154 5.71 -5.61 32.59
CA LYS A 154 6.80 -5.21 33.46
C LYS A 154 6.31 -5.09 34.91
#